data_3d730148ded3377a74fc917b395bb084
#
_entry.id   3d730148ded3377a74fc917b395bb084
#
_cell.length_a   1.000
_cell.length_b   1.000
_cell.length_c   1.000
_cell.angle_alpha   90.00
_cell.angle_beta   90.00
_cell.angle_gamma   90.00
#
_symmetry.space_group_name_H-M   'P 1'
#
loop_
_entity.id
_entity.type
_entity.pdbx_description
1 polymer ?
#
loop_
_entity_poly.entity_id
_entity_poly.type
_entity_poly.pdbx_seq_one_letter_code
_entity_poly.pdbx_strand_id
1 'polypeptide(L)'
;MWFFCFSLGQLAESSKEVTRILTNVKELHIISNGKMPIEQLREILIDIHPDVTSIHLREKQKTARELFQAVDLLSKDIPLSKIIINDRVDVAFAARVAGVQLAYHSLDQAIVKKEFPNLRVGSSIHSFQDGENALRDGADYVLFGHVYPSRSKPGKTPKGIEELSRVAKLPIPVIAIGGITPENTKSVIQAGANGIAVMSGVLDSRDPILAVKAYIHAIKDGDGKR
;
A
#
# COMPACT_ATOMS: atom_id res chain seq x y z
N MET A 1 -12.52 -48.23 -7.95
CA MET A 1 -12.87 -46.82 -8.25
C MET A 1 -13.15 -46.13 -6.93
N TRP A 2 -12.11 -45.53 -6.32
CA TRP A 2 -12.24 -44.87 -5.01
C TRP A 2 -12.32 -43.36 -5.28
N PHE A 3 -13.51 -42.78 -5.03
CA PHE A 3 -13.71 -41.33 -5.02
C PHE A 3 -13.18 -40.78 -3.70
N PHE A 4 -12.12 -40.00 -3.74
CA PHE A 4 -11.72 -39.11 -2.62
C PHE A 4 -12.72 -37.97 -2.52
N CYS A 5 -13.65 -38.10 -1.60
CA CYS A 5 -14.53 -37.01 -1.22
C CYS A 5 -13.77 -36.09 -0.26
N PHE A 6 -13.07 -35.07 -0.79
CA PHE A 6 -12.58 -33.98 0.06
C PHE A 6 -13.77 -33.19 0.57
N SER A 7 -13.92 -33.13 1.90
CA SER A 7 -15.02 -32.40 2.52
C SER A 7 -14.87 -30.89 2.26
N LEU A 8 -16.00 -30.22 1.97
CA LEU A 8 -16.06 -28.74 1.82
C LEU A 8 -15.45 -27.99 3.00
N GLY A 9 -15.39 -28.58 4.19
CA GLY A 9 -14.72 -28.05 5.37
C GLY A 9 -13.20 -27.96 5.24
N GLN A 10 -12.55 -28.96 4.65
CA GLN A 10 -11.08 -28.96 4.45
C GLN A 10 -10.64 -27.93 3.41
N LEU A 11 -11.45 -27.69 2.38
CA LEU A 11 -11.20 -26.64 1.40
C LEU A 11 -11.36 -25.23 2.00
N ALA A 12 -12.33 -25.05 2.90
CA ALA A 12 -12.55 -23.78 3.59
C ALA A 12 -11.45 -23.47 4.63
N GLU A 13 -10.96 -24.50 5.35
CA GLU A 13 -9.81 -24.34 6.26
C GLU A 13 -8.53 -24.06 5.52
N SER A 14 -8.25 -24.78 4.42
CA SER A 14 -7.09 -24.54 3.55
C SER A 14 -7.13 -23.11 2.97
N SER A 15 -8.29 -22.62 2.52
CA SER A 15 -8.41 -21.25 2.01
C SER A 15 -8.20 -20.18 3.09
N LYS A 16 -8.68 -20.43 4.33
CA LYS A 16 -8.43 -19.55 5.47
C LYS A 16 -6.97 -19.56 5.91
N GLU A 17 -6.31 -20.69 5.83
CA GLU A 17 -4.90 -20.83 6.18
C GLU A 17 -3.99 -20.20 5.11
N VAL A 18 -4.29 -20.37 3.84
CA VAL A 18 -3.62 -19.66 2.73
C VAL A 18 -3.84 -18.15 2.85
N THR A 19 -5.05 -17.69 3.14
CA THR A 19 -5.35 -16.27 3.38
C THR A 19 -4.55 -15.77 4.59
N ARG A 20 -4.47 -16.53 5.69
CA ARG A 20 -3.70 -16.18 6.90
C ARG A 20 -2.20 -16.12 6.65
N ILE A 21 -1.66 -16.99 5.79
CA ILE A 21 -0.24 -16.98 5.39
C ILE A 21 0.04 -15.77 4.50
N LEU A 22 -0.83 -15.46 3.54
CA LEU A 22 -0.69 -14.30 2.66
C LEU A 22 -0.84 -12.96 3.40
N THR A 23 -1.67 -12.90 4.45
CA THR A 23 -1.83 -11.68 5.28
C THR A 23 -0.69 -11.45 6.28
N ASN A 24 0.25 -12.40 6.38
CA ASN A 24 1.34 -12.33 7.36
C ASN A 24 2.67 -11.79 6.78
N VAL A 25 2.71 -11.49 5.47
CA VAL A 25 3.88 -10.84 4.85
C VAL A 25 3.76 -9.34 5.03
N LYS A 26 4.75 -8.73 5.68
CA LYS A 26 4.79 -7.27 5.85
C LYS A 26 5.08 -6.58 4.52
N GLU A 27 4.31 -5.54 4.23
CA GLU A 27 4.37 -4.83 2.95
C GLU A 27 5.25 -3.57 3.03
N LEU A 28 6.03 -3.31 1.98
CA LEU A 28 6.69 -2.03 1.74
C LEU A 28 6.11 -1.38 0.49
N HIS A 29 5.44 -0.25 0.66
CA HIS A 29 4.86 0.53 -0.44
C HIS A 29 5.71 1.77 -0.72
N ILE A 30 5.98 2.04 -2.00
CA ILE A 30 6.62 3.28 -2.46
C ILE A 30 5.57 4.18 -3.08
N ILE A 31 5.56 5.47 -2.72
CA ILE A 31 4.60 6.44 -3.26
C ILE A 31 5.35 7.50 -4.06
N SER A 32 4.95 7.73 -5.31
CA SER A 32 5.54 8.80 -6.13
C SER A 32 5.23 10.19 -5.52
N ASN A 33 6.17 11.12 -5.68
CA ASN A 33 6.08 12.45 -5.07
C ASN A 33 5.29 13.46 -5.94
N GLY A 34 4.94 13.10 -7.19
CA GLY A 34 4.24 13.95 -8.15
C GLY A 34 5.06 15.15 -8.66
N LYS A 35 6.38 15.15 -8.42
CA LYS A 35 7.32 16.22 -8.83
C LYS A 35 8.42 15.69 -9.73
N MET A 36 8.85 14.46 -9.52
CA MET A 36 9.89 13.79 -10.29
C MET A 36 9.36 13.47 -11.69
N PRO A 37 10.13 13.70 -12.78
CA PRO A 37 9.82 13.20 -14.11
C PRO A 37 9.61 11.66 -14.08
N ILE A 38 8.67 11.16 -14.88
CA ILE A 38 8.33 9.72 -14.86
C ILE A 38 9.51 8.85 -15.33
N GLU A 39 10.31 9.37 -16.23
CA GLU A 39 11.54 8.71 -16.72
C GLU A 39 12.53 8.50 -15.56
N GLN A 40 12.78 9.53 -14.78
CA GLN A 40 13.64 9.44 -13.60
C GLN A 40 13.05 8.52 -12.53
N LEU A 41 11.73 8.59 -12.30
CA LEU A 41 11.04 7.68 -11.39
C LEU A 41 11.21 6.23 -11.85
N ARG A 42 11.08 5.97 -13.16
CA ARG A 42 11.27 4.64 -13.75
C ARG A 42 12.67 4.09 -13.49
N GLU A 43 13.72 4.89 -13.70
CA GLU A 43 15.11 4.50 -13.44
C GLU A 43 15.29 4.00 -12.00
N ILE A 44 14.78 4.74 -11.03
CA ILE A 44 14.81 4.31 -9.61
C ILE A 44 14.00 3.04 -9.40
N LEU A 45 12.80 2.98 -9.96
CA LEU A 45 11.87 1.87 -9.73
C LEU A 45 12.35 0.56 -10.34
N ILE A 46 13.08 0.58 -11.46
CA ILE A 46 13.68 -0.63 -12.06
C ILE A 46 14.56 -1.35 -11.05
N ASP A 47 15.37 -0.60 -10.31
CA ASP A 47 16.31 -1.18 -9.37
C ASP A 47 15.65 -1.67 -8.07
N ILE A 48 14.60 -0.98 -7.61
CA ILE A 48 13.99 -1.26 -6.30
C ILE A 48 12.71 -2.09 -6.35
N HIS A 49 12.02 -2.18 -7.52
CA HIS A 49 10.72 -2.87 -7.59
C HIS A 49 10.76 -4.35 -7.16
N PRO A 50 11.85 -5.13 -7.31
CA PRO A 50 11.87 -6.51 -6.83
C PRO A 50 11.63 -6.60 -5.32
N ASP A 51 12.16 -5.63 -4.58
CA ASP A 51 12.18 -5.59 -3.12
C ASP A 51 10.97 -4.87 -2.49
N VAL A 52 10.08 -4.28 -3.30
CA VAL A 52 8.88 -3.59 -2.80
C VAL A 52 7.60 -4.32 -3.18
N THR A 53 6.57 -4.18 -2.35
CA THR A 53 5.30 -4.86 -2.54
C THR A 53 4.40 -4.11 -3.51
N SER A 54 4.32 -2.79 -3.38
CA SER A 54 3.44 -1.94 -4.18
C SER A 54 4.06 -0.58 -4.49
N ILE A 55 3.73 -0.03 -5.65
CA ILE A 55 4.16 1.28 -6.12
C ILE A 55 2.92 2.11 -6.40
N HIS A 56 2.74 3.18 -5.64
CA HIS A 56 1.61 4.10 -5.79
C HIS A 56 1.98 5.26 -6.70
N LEU A 57 1.31 5.38 -7.84
CA LEU A 57 1.43 6.54 -8.70
C LEU A 57 0.46 7.64 -8.21
N ARG A 58 1.01 8.56 -7.44
CA ARG A 58 0.30 9.72 -6.89
C ARG A 58 0.72 10.99 -7.62
N GLU A 59 0.21 11.13 -8.84
CA GLU A 59 0.56 12.17 -9.81
C GLU A 59 -0.59 13.18 -9.96
N LYS A 60 -0.80 14.02 -8.94
CA LYS A 60 -1.98 14.90 -8.80
C LYS A 60 -2.16 15.91 -9.93
N GLN A 61 -1.10 16.28 -10.62
CA GLN A 61 -1.12 17.28 -11.69
C GLN A 61 -1.31 16.65 -13.08
N LYS A 62 -1.21 15.32 -13.19
CA LYS A 62 -1.33 14.64 -14.46
C LYS A 62 -2.79 14.40 -14.83
N THR A 63 -3.11 14.62 -16.08
CA THR A 63 -4.38 14.21 -16.69
C THR A 63 -4.47 12.68 -16.74
N ALA A 64 -5.68 12.15 -17.01
CA ALA A 64 -5.87 10.70 -17.20
C ALA A 64 -4.95 10.14 -18.29
N ARG A 65 -4.82 10.87 -19.41
CA ARG A 65 -3.97 10.47 -20.52
C ARG A 65 -2.51 10.39 -20.13
N GLU A 66 -1.98 11.41 -19.46
CA GLU A 66 -0.59 11.43 -19.00
C GLU A 66 -0.30 10.36 -17.97
N LEU A 67 -1.26 10.10 -17.07
CA LEU A 67 -1.12 9.05 -16.06
C LEU A 67 -1.15 7.65 -16.71
N PHE A 68 -2.01 7.43 -17.69
CA PHE A 68 -2.03 6.19 -18.48
C PHE A 68 -0.71 5.98 -19.23
N GLN A 69 -0.18 7.03 -19.88
CA GLN A 69 1.12 6.97 -20.55
C GLN A 69 2.27 6.69 -19.56
N ALA A 70 2.19 7.25 -18.35
CA ALA A 70 3.15 6.93 -17.29
C ALA A 70 3.11 5.44 -16.91
N VAL A 71 1.92 4.84 -16.77
CA VAL A 71 1.78 3.39 -16.54
C VAL A 71 2.34 2.59 -17.69
N ASP A 72 2.03 2.95 -18.94
CA ASP A 72 2.54 2.27 -20.13
C ASP A 72 4.08 2.28 -20.17
N LEU A 73 4.70 3.43 -19.84
CA LEU A 73 6.16 3.52 -19.74
C LEU A 73 6.74 2.62 -18.64
N LEU A 74 6.13 2.64 -17.45
CA LEU A 74 6.62 1.86 -16.29
C LEU A 74 6.42 0.36 -16.50
N SER A 75 5.35 -0.05 -17.16
CA SER A 75 5.00 -1.47 -17.35
C SER A 75 5.98 -2.24 -18.24
N LYS A 76 6.90 -1.55 -18.91
CA LYS A 76 7.97 -2.17 -19.69
C LYS A 76 8.97 -2.95 -18.83
N ASP A 77 9.11 -2.55 -17.55
CA ASP A 77 10.08 -3.14 -16.63
C ASP A 77 9.44 -3.54 -15.30
N ILE A 78 8.30 -2.96 -14.94
CA ILE A 78 7.66 -3.12 -13.64
C ILE A 78 6.33 -3.84 -13.82
N PRO A 79 6.11 -4.98 -13.14
CA PRO A 79 4.84 -5.71 -13.23
C PRO A 79 3.64 -4.83 -12.86
N LEU A 80 2.60 -4.83 -13.70
CA LEU A 80 1.34 -4.11 -13.43
C LEU A 80 0.70 -4.52 -12.10
N SER A 81 0.94 -5.77 -11.66
CA SER A 81 0.50 -6.30 -10.36
C SER A 81 1.11 -5.59 -9.15
N LYS A 82 2.13 -4.76 -9.33
CA LYS A 82 2.73 -3.92 -8.28
C LYS A 82 2.27 -2.46 -8.32
N ILE A 83 1.60 -2.04 -9.38
CA ILE A 83 1.21 -0.63 -9.58
C ILE A 83 -0.18 -0.38 -9.01
N ILE A 84 -0.30 0.68 -8.21
CA ILE A 84 -1.56 1.20 -7.64
C ILE A 84 -1.70 2.65 -8.08
N ILE A 85 -2.86 3.02 -8.61
CA ILE A 85 -3.14 4.41 -9.01
C ILE A 85 -3.85 5.13 -7.87
N ASN A 86 -3.40 6.34 -7.52
CA ASN A 86 -4.13 7.16 -6.58
C ASN A 86 -5.29 7.89 -7.27
N ASP A 87 -6.50 7.77 -6.67
CA ASP A 87 -7.72 8.51 -7.03
C ASP A 87 -8.38 8.13 -8.38
N ARG A 88 -7.61 7.91 -9.43
CA ARG A 88 -8.09 7.71 -10.80
C ARG A 88 -8.46 6.25 -11.07
N VAL A 89 -9.67 5.86 -10.66
CA VAL A 89 -10.24 4.51 -10.89
C VAL A 89 -10.33 4.16 -12.38
N ASP A 90 -10.70 5.15 -13.21
CA ASP A 90 -10.77 5.02 -14.65
C ASP A 90 -9.43 4.62 -15.27
N VAL A 91 -8.34 5.27 -14.84
CA VAL A 91 -6.98 4.93 -15.31
C VAL A 91 -6.53 3.58 -14.75
N ALA A 92 -6.80 3.29 -13.47
CA ALA A 92 -6.45 2.01 -12.85
C ALA A 92 -7.09 0.84 -13.60
N PHE A 93 -8.36 0.97 -13.94
CA PHE A 93 -9.11 -0.03 -14.71
C PHE A 93 -8.60 -0.16 -16.15
N ALA A 94 -8.47 0.96 -16.86
CA ALA A 94 -8.03 0.97 -18.27
C ALA A 94 -6.61 0.40 -18.44
N ALA A 95 -5.69 0.72 -17.50
CA ALA A 95 -4.31 0.25 -17.52
C ALA A 95 -4.12 -1.16 -16.91
N ARG A 96 -5.17 -1.78 -16.37
CA ARG A 96 -5.15 -3.12 -15.75
C ARG A 96 -4.10 -3.28 -14.66
N VAL A 97 -3.89 -2.24 -13.87
CA VAL A 97 -2.98 -2.27 -12.72
C VAL A 97 -3.59 -3.02 -11.55
N ALA A 98 -2.79 -3.28 -10.50
CA ALA A 98 -3.21 -4.03 -9.32
C ALA A 98 -4.40 -3.39 -8.59
N GLY A 99 -4.48 -2.06 -8.53
CA GLY A 99 -5.53 -1.43 -7.75
C GLY A 99 -5.53 0.09 -7.76
N VAL A 100 -6.35 0.61 -6.87
CA VAL A 100 -6.56 2.05 -6.68
C VAL A 100 -6.46 2.41 -5.19
N GLN A 101 -5.85 3.55 -4.89
CA GLN A 101 -5.82 4.15 -3.55
C GLN A 101 -6.77 5.32 -3.50
N LEU A 102 -7.84 5.19 -2.72
CA LEU A 102 -8.86 6.21 -2.54
C LEU A 102 -8.55 7.13 -1.35
N ALA A 103 -9.03 8.36 -1.44
CA ALA A 103 -8.96 9.38 -0.43
C ALA A 103 -10.34 10.04 -0.25
N TYR A 104 -10.48 10.96 0.68
CA TYR A 104 -11.75 11.61 1.01
C TYR A 104 -12.46 12.33 -0.16
N HIS A 105 -11.73 12.65 -1.22
CA HIS A 105 -12.24 13.35 -2.41
C HIS A 105 -12.43 12.41 -3.62
N SER A 106 -12.08 11.14 -3.47
CA SER A 106 -12.23 10.13 -4.51
C SER A 106 -13.68 9.68 -4.66
N LEU A 107 -13.95 8.84 -5.64
CA LEU A 107 -15.23 8.15 -5.75
C LEU A 107 -15.50 7.34 -4.46
N ASP A 108 -16.79 7.18 -4.16
CA ASP A 108 -17.24 6.37 -3.05
C ASP A 108 -16.69 4.94 -3.15
N GLN A 109 -16.14 4.45 -2.04
CA GLN A 109 -15.43 3.18 -2.00
C GLN A 109 -16.36 1.98 -2.29
N ALA A 110 -17.58 1.99 -1.75
CA ALA A 110 -18.54 0.91 -1.96
C ALA A 110 -18.95 0.84 -3.45
N ILE A 111 -19.07 2.00 -4.11
CA ILE A 111 -19.31 2.07 -5.56
C ILE A 111 -18.13 1.46 -6.31
N VAL A 112 -16.89 1.85 -5.98
CA VAL A 112 -15.69 1.32 -6.66
C VAL A 112 -15.58 -0.19 -6.48
N LYS A 113 -15.80 -0.72 -5.28
CA LYS A 113 -15.78 -2.17 -5.02
C LYS A 113 -16.85 -2.93 -5.79
N LYS A 114 -18.04 -2.34 -5.94
CA LYS A 114 -19.14 -2.94 -6.68
C LYS A 114 -18.87 -2.97 -8.18
N GLU A 115 -18.45 -1.82 -8.75
CA GLU A 115 -18.32 -1.66 -10.21
C GLU A 115 -16.98 -2.19 -10.75
N PHE A 116 -15.93 -2.26 -9.91
CA PHE A 116 -14.59 -2.71 -10.27
C PHE A 116 -14.07 -3.81 -9.32
N PRO A 117 -14.73 -4.97 -9.23
CA PRO A 117 -14.46 -6.00 -8.21
C PRO A 117 -13.05 -6.60 -8.28
N ASN A 118 -12.38 -6.48 -9.41
CA ASN A 118 -11.02 -7.02 -9.61
C ASN A 118 -9.91 -6.04 -9.20
N LEU A 119 -10.23 -4.78 -8.88
CA LEU A 119 -9.24 -3.84 -8.37
C LEU A 119 -9.03 -4.03 -6.87
N ARG A 120 -7.76 -4.08 -6.44
CA ARG A 120 -7.40 -3.93 -5.03
C ARG A 120 -7.67 -2.49 -4.61
N VAL A 121 -8.58 -2.28 -3.68
CA VAL A 121 -8.99 -0.94 -3.24
C VAL A 121 -8.41 -0.63 -1.88
N GLY A 122 -7.52 0.37 -1.84
CA GLY A 122 -7.00 0.95 -0.60
C GLY A 122 -7.76 2.21 -0.21
N SER A 123 -7.98 2.43 1.08
CA SER A 123 -8.59 3.66 1.61
C SER A 123 -7.62 4.42 2.49
N SER A 124 -7.52 5.74 2.28
CA SER A 124 -6.69 6.62 3.12
C SER A 124 -7.49 7.08 4.34
N ILE A 125 -7.03 6.73 5.53
CA ILE A 125 -7.72 6.97 6.79
C ILE A 125 -6.87 7.76 7.79
N HIS A 126 -7.55 8.41 8.74
CA HIS A 126 -6.89 9.26 9.75
C HIS A 126 -7.37 9.01 11.18
N SER A 127 -8.32 8.10 11.38
CA SER A 127 -8.89 7.71 12.67
C SER A 127 -9.36 6.25 12.66
N PHE A 128 -9.62 5.71 13.85
CA PHE A 128 -10.23 4.39 14.01
C PHE A 128 -11.60 4.32 13.32
N GLN A 129 -12.42 5.37 13.46
CA GLN A 129 -13.75 5.43 12.83
C GLN A 129 -13.68 5.41 11.29
N ASP A 130 -12.68 6.11 10.68
CA ASP A 130 -12.46 6.00 9.24
C ASP A 130 -12.12 4.57 8.83
N GLY A 131 -11.36 3.84 9.67
CA GLY A 131 -11.01 2.46 9.45
C GLY A 131 -12.22 1.52 9.50
N GLU A 132 -13.14 1.70 10.46
CA GLU A 132 -14.40 0.95 10.51
C GLU A 132 -15.26 1.21 9.28
N ASN A 133 -15.34 2.46 8.83
CA ASN A 133 -16.07 2.82 7.61
C ASN A 133 -15.44 2.15 6.39
N ALA A 134 -14.11 2.25 6.23
CA ALA A 134 -13.39 1.62 5.13
C ALA A 134 -13.58 0.09 5.10
N LEU A 135 -13.56 -0.56 6.25
CA LEU A 135 -13.83 -1.99 6.38
C LEU A 135 -15.26 -2.33 5.94
N ARG A 136 -16.26 -1.60 6.45
CA ARG A 136 -17.67 -1.80 6.09
C ARG A 136 -17.92 -1.63 4.60
N ASP A 137 -17.26 -0.64 4.00
CA ASP A 137 -17.42 -0.28 2.58
C ASP A 137 -16.51 -1.14 1.67
N GLY A 138 -15.84 -2.17 2.23
CA GLY A 138 -15.15 -3.24 1.51
C GLY A 138 -13.73 -2.91 1.04
N ALA A 139 -12.99 -2.01 1.71
CA ALA A 139 -11.57 -1.82 1.43
C ALA A 139 -10.77 -3.12 1.60
N ASP A 140 -9.79 -3.32 0.73
CA ASP A 140 -8.87 -4.46 0.83
C ASP A 140 -7.69 -4.17 1.78
N TYR A 141 -7.40 -2.90 2.01
CA TYR A 141 -6.42 -2.40 2.98
C TYR A 141 -6.64 -0.91 3.26
N VAL A 142 -6.02 -0.40 4.30
CA VAL A 142 -6.04 1.02 4.62
C VAL A 142 -4.63 1.60 4.69
N LEU A 143 -4.46 2.85 4.19
CA LEU A 143 -3.30 3.68 4.45
C LEU A 143 -3.61 4.61 5.63
N PHE A 144 -2.99 4.32 6.79
CA PHE A 144 -3.20 5.11 8.01
C PHE A 144 -2.08 6.13 8.24
N GLY A 145 -2.42 7.38 8.44
CA GLY A 145 -1.43 8.40 8.82
C GLY A 145 -1.90 9.83 8.77
N HIS A 146 -0.93 10.74 8.99
CA HIS A 146 0.52 10.53 9.12
C HIS A 146 0.88 10.17 10.58
N VAL A 147 1.70 9.14 10.73
CA VAL A 147 2.04 8.60 12.06
C VAL A 147 3.01 9.52 12.81
N TYR A 148 4.04 10.04 12.11
CA TYR A 148 5.04 10.96 12.63
C TYR A 148 5.04 12.28 11.88
N PRO A 149 5.68 13.35 12.41
CA PRO A 149 5.84 14.61 11.67
C PRO A 149 6.41 14.36 10.27
N SER A 150 5.85 15.03 9.27
CA SER A 150 6.19 14.78 7.87
C SER A 150 6.26 16.07 7.06
N ARG A 151 7.26 16.19 6.20
CA ARG A 151 7.40 17.32 5.25
C ARG A 151 6.19 17.44 4.30
N SER A 152 5.49 16.34 4.04
CA SER A 152 4.29 16.33 3.18
C SER A 152 3.04 16.92 3.86
N LYS A 153 3.05 17.10 5.18
CA LYS A 153 1.94 17.67 5.98
C LYS A 153 2.46 18.64 7.04
N PRO A 154 3.09 19.76 6.62
CA PRO A 154 3.68 20.71 7.56
C PRO A 154 2.58 21.30 8.46
N GLY A 155 2.88 21.49 9.75
CA GLY A 155 1.98 22.08 10.73
C GLY A 155 0.77 21.25 11.15
N LYS A 156 0.59 20.03 10.62
CA LYS A 156 -0.47 19.13 11.07
C LYS A 156 0.03 18.21 12.19
N THR A 157 -0.79 18.00 13.22
CA THR A 157 -0.48 17.10 14.32
C THR A 157 -0.44 15.65 13.82
N PRO A 158 0.64 14.90 14.07
CA PRO A 158 0.71 13.46 13.78
C PRO A 158 -0.34 12.67 14.56
N LYS A 159 -0.76 11.53 14.02
CA LYS A 159 -1.72 10.64 14.67
C LYS A 159 -1.08 9.81 15.79
N GLY A 160 0.21 9.55 15.69
CA GLY A 160 0.98 8.81 16.69
C GLY A 160 0.84 7.28 16.60
N ILE A 161 1.69 6.63 17.36
CA ILE A 161 1.77 5.16 17.46
C ILE A 161 0.56 4.57 18.20
N GLU A 162 0.03 5.28 19.19
CA GLU A 162 -1.11 4.81 19.98
C GLU A 162 -2.36 4.66 19.10
N GLU A 163 -2.66 5.67 18.28
CA GLU A 163 -3.81 5.60 17.37
C GLU A 163 -3.57 4.55 16.27
N LEU A 164 -2.33 4.43 15.75
CA LEU A 164 -1.98 3.32 14.86
C LEU A 164 -2.28 1.97 15.51
N SER A 165 -1.88 1.76 16.76
CA SER A 165 -2.12 0.50 17.49
C SER A 165 -3.62 0.21 17.70
N ARG A 166 -4.46 1.25 17.83
CA ARG A 166 -5.91 1.09 17.89
C ARG A 166 -6.47 0.66 16.53
N VAL A 167 -6.08 1.36 15.46
CA VAL A 167 -6.51 1.06 14.09
C VAL A 167 -6.06 -0.33 13.65
N ALA A 168 -4.85 -0.76 14.03
CA ALA A 168 -4.30 -2.07 13.71
C ALA A 168 -5.05 -3.27 14.35
N LYS A 169 -6.00 -3.02 15.28
CA LYS A 169 -6.90 -4.05 15.81
C LYS A 169 -8.08 -4.35 14.88
N LEU A 170 -8.35 -3.52 13.90
CA LEU A 170 -9.38 -3.79 12.90
C LEU A 170 -8.98 -4.98 12.03
N PRO A 171 -9.94 -5.82 11.60
CA PRO A 171 -9.68 -6.99 10.76
C PRO A 171 -9.46 -6.59 9.27
N ILE A 172 -8.57 -5.63 9.04
CA ILE A 172 -8.18 -5.13 7.73
C ILE A 172 -6.68 -4.82 7.73
N PRO A 173 -5.92 -5.13 6.67
CA PRO A 173 -4.51 -4.77 6.59
C PRO A 173 -4.29 -3.25 6.72
N VAL A 174 -3.41 -2.86 7.65
CA VAL A 174 -3.08 -1.46 7.92
C VAL A 174 -1.65 -1.18 7.45
N ILE A 175 -1.51 -0.32 6.45
CA ILE A 175 -0.23 0.20 5.97
C ILE A 175 -0.03 1.59 6.57
N ALA A 176 0.98 1.73 7.40
CA ALA A 176 1.28 3.00 8.06
C ALA A 176 2.04 3.96 7.14
N ILE A 177 1.72 5.25 7.20
CA ILE A 177 2.36 6.28 6.37
C ILE A 177 2.64 7.56 7.15
N GLY A 178 3.68 8.27 6.73
CA GLY A 178 4.00 9.64 7.13
C GLY A 178 5.06 9.73 8.23
N GLY A 179 6.20 10.31 7.87
CA GLY A 179 7.36 10.49 8.74
C GLY A 179 8.05 9.19 9.15
N ILE A 180 7.80 8.11 8.42
CA ILE A 180 8.42 6.80 8.70
C ILE A 180 9.83 6.80 8.13
N THR A 181 10.79 6.39 8.96
CA THR A 181 12.22 6.21 8.66
C THR A 181 12.63 4.79 9.04
N PRO A 182 13.78 4.28 8.60
CA PRO A 182 14.26 2.97 9.05
C PRO A 182 14.34 2.85 10.58
N GLU A 183 14.75 3.93 11.29
CA GLU A 183 14.92 3.94 12.73
C GLU A 183 13.60 3.77 13.51
N ASN A 184 12.49 4.30 12.98
CA ASN A 184 11.17 4.20 13.64
C ASN A 184 10.26 3.11 13.06
N THR A 185 10.65 2.45 11.98
CA THR A 185 9.88 1.39 11.31
C THR A 185 9.58 0.23 12.25
N LYS A 186 10.55 -0.20 13.05
CA LYS A 186 10.38 -1.29 14.02
C LYS A 186 9.18 -1.02 14.95
N SER A 187 9.09 0.19 15.51
CA SER A 187 7.97 0.58 16.39
C SER A 187 6.63 0.57 15.66
N VAL A 188 6.60 0.97 14.39
CA VAL A 188 5.40 0.94 13.55
C VAL A 188 4.90 -0.49 13.34
N ILE A 189 5.79 -1.42 13.03
CA ILE A 189 5.44 -2.83 12.83
C ILE A 189 4.99 -3.47 14.15
N GLN A 190 5.68 -3.18 15.26
CA GLN A 190 5.31 -3.67 16.60
C GLN A 190 3.97 -3.11 17.08
N ALA A 191 3.55 -1.93 16.62
CA ALA A 191 2.21 -1.38 16.87
C ALA A 191 1.09 -2.13 16.10
N GLY A 192 1.44 -3.11 15.28
CA GLY A 192 0.50 -3.97 14.58
C GLY A 192 0.30 -3.64 13.10
N ALA A 193 1.04 -2.67 12.54
CA ALA A 193 0.95 -2.39 11.11
C ALA A 193 1.33 -3.62 10.26
N ASN A 194 0.59 -3.86 9.17
CA ASN A 194 0.87 -4.90 8.18
C ASN A 194 1.98 -4.48 7.20
N GLY A 195 2.34 -3.21 7.21
CA GLY A 195 3.40 -2.67 6.38
C GLY A 195 3.55 -1.17 6.54
N ILE A 196 4.42 -0.61 5.72
CA ILE A 196 4.68 0.82 5.69
C ILE A 196 4.61 1.36 4.27
N ALA A 197 4.26 2.64 4.13
CA ALA A 197 4.35 3.38 2.89
C ALA A 197 5.31 4.57 3.04
N VAL A 198 6.27 4.67 2.15
CA VAL A 198 7.31 5.71 2.17
C VAL A 198 7.38 6.43 0.82
N MET A 199 7.83 7.67 0.85
CA MET A 199 8.00 8.52 -0.34
C MET A 199 9.41 9.10 -0.35
N SER A 200 9.64 10.20 0.34
CA SER A 200 10.91 10.91 0.33
C SER A 200 12.07 10.11 0.94
N GLY A 201 11.80 9.21 1.88
CA GLY A 201 12.83 8.37 2.49
C GLY A 201 13.53 7.43 1.49
N VAL A 202 12.90 7.16 0.33
CA VAL A 202 13.47 6.38 -0.76
C VAL A 202 13.72 7.27 -1.99
N LEU A 203 12.71 7.99 -2.47
CA LEU A 203 12.80 8.71 -3.75
C LEU A 203 13.71 9.95 -3.70
N ASP A 204 13.91 10.56 -2.52
CA ASP A 204 14.83 11.68 -2.33
C ASP A 204 16.17 11.22 -1.72
N SER A 205 16.41 9.90 -1.61
CA SER A 205 17.67 9.33 -1.14
C SER A 205 18.76 9.46 -2.21
N ARG A 206 20.02 9.59 -1.76
CA ARG A 206 21.19 9.51 -2.65
C ARG A 206 21.39 8.09 -3.21
N ASP A 207 20.94 7.09 -2.45
CA ASP A 207 20.98 5.66 -2.82
C ASP A 207 19.64 5.03 -2.48
N PRO A 208 18.67 5.00 -3.43
CA PRO A 208 17.36 4.40 -3.24
C PRO A 208 17.41 2.90 -2.92
N ILE A 209 18.37 2.17 -3.48
CA ILE A 209 18.52 0.72 -3.26
C ILE A 209 18.91 0.47 -1.79
N LEU A 210 19.90 1.18 -1.28
CA LEU A 210 20.32 1.08 0.12
C LEU A 210 19.19 1.50 1.06
N ALA A 211 18.45 2.57 0.71
CA ALA A 211 17.30 3.02 1.50
C ALA A 211 16.22 1.95 1.60
N VAL A 212 15.84 1.30 0.50
CA VAL A 212 14.85 0.20 0.49
C VAL A 212 15.33 -0.95 1.36
N LYS A 213 16.61 -1.37 1.24
CA LYS A 213 17.18 -2.45 2.07
C LYS A 213 17.12 -2.11 3.56
N ALA A 214 17.38 -0.85 3.93
CA ALA A 214 17.29 -0.40 5.32
C ALA A 214 15.86 -0.51 5.87
N TYR A 215 14.84 -0.12 5.09
CA TYR A 215 13.43 -0.29 5.47
C TYR A 215 13.05 -1.77 5.61
N ILE A 216 13.46 -2.62 4.67
CA ILE A 216 13.18 -4.07 4.72
C ILE A 216 13.79 -4.69 5.97
N HIS A 217 15.04 -4.33 6.29
CA HIS A 217 15.70 -4.80 7.51
C HIS A 217 14.92 -4.41 8.76
N ALA A 218 14.53 -3.13 8.86
CA ALA A 218 13.77 -2.62 9.99
C ALA A 218 12.35 -3.24 10.09
N ILE A 219 11.71 -3.57 8.97
CA ILE A 219 10.44 -4.31 8.93
C ILE A 219 10.63 -5.71 9.54
N LYS A 220 11.66 -6.44 9.10
CA LYS A 220 11.97 -7.79 9.60
C LYS A 220 12.26 -7.78 11.11
N ASP A 221 13.04 -6.81 11.59
CA ASP A 221 13.32 -6.61 13.00
C ASP A 221 12.07 -6.32 13.83
N GLY A 222 11.10 -5.62 13.25
CA GLY A 222 9.82 -5.32 13.89
C GLY A 222 8.85 -6.52 13.91
N ASP A 223 8.89 -7.38 12.90
CA ASP A 223 8.00 -8.56 12.80
C ASP A 223 8.41 -9.70 13.77
N GLY A 224 9.60 -9.64 14.36
CA GLY A 224 10.05 -10.63 15.34
C GLY A 224 10.23 -12.05 14.79
N LYS A 225 10.09 -12.25 13.51
CA LYS A 225 10.37 -13.52 12.83
C LYS A 225 11.84 -13.54 12.42
N ARG A 226 12.61 -14.33 13.15
CA ARG A 226 13.99 -14.69 12.78
C ARG A 226 14.00 -15.89 11.88
#